data_97173c2bdd8ab2f205354d6ad6ae827c
#
_entry.id   97173c2bdd8ab2f205354d6ad6ae827c
#
_cell.length_a   1.000
_cell.length_b   1.000
_cell.length_c   1.000
_cell.angle_alpha   90.00
_cell.angle_beta   90.00
_cell.angle_gamma   90.00
#
_symmetry.space_group_name_H-M   'P 1'
#
loop_
_entity.id
_entity.type
_entity.pdbx_description
1 polymer ?
#
loop_
_entity_poly.entity_id
_entity_poly.type
_entity_poly.pdbx_seq_one_letter_code
_entity_poly.pdbx_strand_id
1 'polypeptide(L)'
;MKKIDDLTDVERYNPSPSIGLSDEQVSLRKKQNLVNKVAKKVPKSYFKIIFDNVFNFFNLLLFAIAALILIAGGGFSDFIFIYILSANIIIGLIQDIRARKQIDKLKLISDPRIRVVRNGEVLEVASKEVVLDDIVIFSNGNQIIADAIVVDGTLEVNESLLTGESINIVKKCGDKIFSGSFVTSGNAKCKIESIGKDRNAERLQSKASGLKRPKSEILATIHRI
;
A
#
# COMPACT_ATOMS: atom_id res chain seq x y z
N MET A 1 -17.04 19.73 6.75
CA MET A 1 -16.39 19.58 5.44
C MET A 1 -16.89 18.29 4.81
N LYS A 2 -17.63 18.37 3.69
CA LYS A 2 -18.15 17.18 3.00
C LYS A 2 -16.98 16.37 2.46
N LYS A 3 -16.87 15.10 2.84
CA LYS A 3 -15.91 14.16 2.25
C LYS A 3 -16.37 13.93 0.82
N ILE A 4 -15.57 14.30 -0.15
CA ILE A 4 -15.84 14.00 -1.56
C ILE A 4 -15.47 12.53 -1.71
N ASP A 5 -16.48 11.66 -1.77
CA ASP A 5 -16.30 10.20 -1.88
C ASP A 5 -16.24 9.72 -3.35
N ASP A 6 -16.50 10.62 -4.32
CA ASP A 6 -16.45 10.29 -5.75
C ASP A 6 -15.75 11.43 -6.53
N LEU A 7 -14.77 11.08 -7.37
CA LEU A 7 -14.02 12.04 -8.22
C LEU A 7 -14.88 12.63 -9.36
N THR A 8 -16.06 12.07 -9.61
CA THR A 8 -16.99 12.54 -10.66
C THR A 8 -17.61 13.89 -10.35
N ASP A 9 -17.72 14.27 -9.07
CA ASP A 9 -18.33 15.51 -8.62
C ASP A 9 -17.31 16.65 -8.43
N VAL A 10 -16.05 16.42 -8.81
CA VAL A 10 -14.98 17.41 -8.62
C VAL A 10 -14.78 18.21 -9.90
N GLU A 11 -14.86 19.52 -9.81
CA GLU A 11 -14.45 20.42 -10.91
C GLU A 11 -12.98 20.14 -11.29
N ARG A 12 -12.74 19.79 -12.56
CA ARG A 12 -11.42 19.39 -13.04
C ARG A 12 -10.66 20.60 -13.57
N TYR A 13 -9.40 20.70 -13.17
CA TYR A 13 -8.48 21.65 -13.76
C TYR A 13 -7.85 21.06 -15.01
N ASN A 14 -7.54 21.94 -15.98
CA ASN A 14 -6.89 21.57 -17.24
C ASN A 14 -5.65 22.44 -17.46
N PRO A 15 -4.64 22.31 -16.59
CA PRO A 15 -3.45 23.14 -16.66
C PRO A 15 -2.64 22.86 -17.93
N SER A 16 -2.00 23.90 -18.47
CA SER A 16 -1.04 23.72 -19.57
C SER A 16 0.14 22.85 -19.11
N PRO A 17 0.63 21.92 -19.95
CA PRO A 17 1.79 21.09 -19.64
C PRO A 17 3.08 21.86 -19.31
N SER A 18 3.17 23.13 -19.74
CA SER A 18 4.32 24.01 -19.48
C SER A 18 4.22 24.77 -18.18
N ILE A 19 3.00 25.09 -17.72
CA ILE A 19 2.77 25.93 -16.53
C ILE A 19 2.38 25.07 -15.32
N GLY A 20 1.58 24.01 -15.50
CA GLY A 20 1.05 23.20 -14.42
C GLY A 20 0.01 23.93 -13.55
N LEU A 21 -0.23 23.40 -12.35
CA LEU A 21 -1.13 24.01 -11.37
C LEU A 21 -0.48 25.20 -10.65
N SER A 22 -1.30 26.20 -10.28
CA SER A 22 -0.86 27.27 -9.38
C SER A 22 -0.82 26.81 -7.92
N ASP A 23 -0.08 27.51 -7.05
CA ASP A 23 0.00 27.20 -5.62
C ASP A 23 -1.37 27.28 -4.93
N GLU A 24 -2.23 28.20 -5.38
CA GLU A 24 -3.60 28.33 -4.89
C GLU A 24 -4.42 27.07 -5.22
N GLN A 25 -4.34 26.60 -6.48
CA GLN A 25 -5.01 25.38 -6.93
C GLN A 25 -4.50 24.14 -6.18
N VAL A 26 -3.19 24.01 -6.00
CA VAL A 26 -2.57 22.94 -5.22
C VAL A 26 -3.06 22.98 -3.76
N SER A 27 -3.09 24.16 -3.14
CA SER A 27 -3.58 24.36 -1.77
C SER A 27 -5.04 23.96 -1.64
N LEU A 28 -5.87 24.31 -2.63
CA LEU A 28 -7.29 23.94 -2.67
C LEU A 28 -7.45 22.41 -2.76
N ARG A 29 -6.71 21.76 -3.67
CA ARG A 29 -6.72 20.30 -3.79
C ARG A 29 -6.29 19.59 -2.50
N LYS A 30 -5.27 20.12 -1.81
CA LYS A 30 -4.83 19.60 -0.49
C LYS A 30 -5.92 19.77 0.57
N LYS A 31 -6.61 20.91 0.63
CA LYS A 31 -7.74 21.16 1.54
C LYS A 31 -8.93 20.22 1.26
N GLN A 32 -9.18 19.93 0.00
CA GLN A 32 -10.19 18.96 -0.44
C GLN A 32 -9.79 17.50 -0.19
N ASN A 33 -8.58 17.25 0.32
CA ASN A 33 -7.99 15.92 0.52
C ASN A 33 -7.79 15.12 -0.79
N LEU A 34 -7.69 15.83 -1.93
CA LEU A 34 -7.45 15.27 -3.26
C LEU A 34 -5.94 15.14 -3.51
N VAL A 35 -5.28 14.36 -2.67
CA VAL A 35 -3.84 14.04 -2.71
C VAL A 35 -3.63 12.55 -2.89
N ASN A 36 -2.52 12.16 -3.53
CA ASN A 36 -2.20 10.76 -3.82
C ASN A 36 -1.79 9.98 -2.56
N LYS A 37 -2.73 9.86 -1.60
CA LYS A 37 -2.52 9.04 -0.41
C LYS A 37 -2.73 7.57 -0.77
N VAL A 38 -1.65 6.83 -0.91
CA VAL A 38 -1.72 5.36 -0.95
C VAL A 38 -2.23 4.87 0.41
N ALA A 39 -3.22 3.98 0.40
CA ALA A 39 -3.64 3.30 1.61
C ALA A 39 -2.46 2.49 2.15
N LYS A 40 -1.69 3.06 3.08
CA LYS A 40 -0.61 2.32 3.75
C LYS A 40 -1.28 1.18 4.50
N LYS A 41 -0.91 -0.07 4.19
CA LYS A 41 -1.19 -1.17 5.12
C LYS A 41 -0.56 -0.75 6.45
N VAL A 42 -1.42 -0.40 7.42
CA VAL A 42 -0.98 -0.01 8.75
C VAL A 42 -0.25 -1.21 9.34
N PRO A 43 1.03 -1.10 9.70
CA PRO A 43 1.74 -2.21 10.31
C PRO A 43 1.02 -2.58 11.61
N LYS A 44 1.01 -3.87 11.96
CA LYS A 44 0.41 -4.34 13.21
C LYS A 44 0.91 -3.46 14.37
N SER A 45 0.02 -2.96 15.22
CA SER A 45 0.39 -2.24 16.43
C SER A 45 1.32 -3.12 17.29
N TYR A 46 2.23 -2.53 18.06
CA TYR A 46 3.06 -3.27 19.02
C TYR A 46 2.19 -4.05 20.02
N PHE A 47 1.09 -3.46 20.46
CA PHE A 47 0.12 -4.14 21.32
C PHE A 47 -0.47 -5.38 20.67
N LYS A 48 -0.80 -5.30 19.37
CA LYS A 48 -1.28 -6.46 18.62
C LYS A 48 -0.22 -7.54 18.44
N ILE A 49 1.05 -7.16 18.27
CA ILE A 49 2.16 -8.12 18.21
C ILE A 49 2.28 -8.89 19.54
N ILE A 50 2.24 -8.18 20.68
CA ILE A 50 2.28 -8.80 22.00
C ILE A 50 1.08 -9.72 22.19
N PHE A 51 -0.12 -9.24 21.86
CA PHE A 51 -1.34 -10.02 22.00
C PHE A 51 -1.33 -11.29 21.15
N ASP A 52 -0.93 -11.19 19.86
CA ASP A 52 -0.85 -12.34 18.95
C ASP A 52 0.20 -13.37 19.42
N ASN A 53 1.30 -12.95 20.08
CA ASN A 53 2.35 -13.83 20.61
C ASN A 53 1.96 -14.51 21.93
N VAL A 54 1.21 -13.82 22.79
CA VAL A 54 0.76 -14.36 24.09
C VAL A 54 -0.46 -15.27 23.92
N PHE A 55 -1.48 -14.78 23.18
CA PHE A 55 -2.78 -15.45 23.04
C PHE A 55 -2.89 -16.21 21.70
N ASN A 56 -1.92 -17.07 21.38
CA ASN A 56 -2.06 -18.03 20.30
C ASN A 56 -2.70 -19.34 20.79
N PHE A 57 -3.17 -20.18 19.88
CA PHE A 57 -3.85 -21.43 20.20
C PHE A 57 -3.03 -22.34 21.13
N PHE A 58 -1.72 -22.49 20.85
CA PHE A 58 -0.85 -23.35 21.65
C PHE A 58 -0.64 -22.83 23.07
N ASN A 59 -0.43 -21.52 23.22
CA ASN A 59 -0.26 -20.91 24.52
C ASN A 59 -1.55 -20.99 25.34
N LEU A 60 -2.71 -20.83 24.68
CA LEU A 60 -4.01 -20.98 25.34
C LEU A 60 -4.21 -22.40 25.85
N LEU A 61 -3.83 -23.42 25.06
CA LEU A 61 -3.86 -24.82 25.46
C LEU A 61 -2.93 -25.07 26.68
N LEU A 62 -1.71 -24.53 26.66
CA LEU A 62 -0.76 -24.65 27.75
C LEU A 62 -1.25 -23.94 29.03
N PHE A 63 -1.91 -22.76 28.91
CA PHE A 63 -2.55 -22.11 30.05
C PHE A 63 -3.70 -22.94 30.62
N ALA A 64 -4.49 -23.61 29.76
CA ALA A 64 -5.54 -24.52 30.23
C ALA A 64 -4.97 -25.73 30.99
N ILE A 65 -3.88 -26.32 30.50
CA ILE A 65 -3.16 -27.41 31.17
C ILE A 65 -2.60 -26.93 32.51
N ALA A 66 -1.99 -25.74 32.57
CA ALA A 66 -1.49 -25.17 33.81
C ALA A 66 -2.61 -24.99 34.85
N ALA A 67 -3.78 -24.51 34.41
CA ALA A 67 -4.95 -24.37 35.29
C ALA A 67 -5.43 -25.71 35.82
N LEU A 68 -5.45 -26.78 35.00
CA LEU A 68 -5.83 -28.12 35.42
C LEU A 68 -4.84 -28.71 36.44
N ILE A 69 -3.54 -28.49 36.26
CA ILE A 69 -2.50 -28.91 37.22
C ILE A 69 -2.69 -28.23 38.56
N LEU A 70 -2.98 -26.95 38.56
CA LEU A 70 -3.28 -26.21 39.81
C LEU A 70 -4.51 -26.75 40.54
N ILE A 71 -5.58 -27.04 39.82
CA ILE A 71 -6.82 -27.61 40.40
C ILE A 71 -6.56 -29.00 40.97
N ALA A 72 -5.68 -29.80 40.31
CA ALA A 72 -5.30 -31.12 40.75
C ALA A 72 -4.33 -31.15 41.96
N GLY A 73 -3.87 -29.98 42.44
CA GLY A 73 -2.93 -29.86 43.57
C GLY A 73 -1.47 -30.15 43.15
N GLY A 74 -1.13 -29.93 41.91
CA GLY A 74 0.23 -30.17 41.38
C GLY A 74 1.30 -29.31 42.04
N GLY A 75 2.52 -29.87 42.15
CA GLY A 75 3.68 -29.23 42.74
C GLY A 75 4.46 -28.34 41.81
N PHE A 76 5.44 -27.62 42.33
CA PHE A 76 6.28 -26.69 41.53
C PHE A 76 6.98 -27.34 40.34
N SER A 77 7.36 -28.62 40.47
CA SER A 77 8.02 -29.41 39.43
C SER A 77 7.16 -29.60 38.18
N ASP A 78 5.83 -29.57 38.33
CA ASP A 78 4.88 -29.83 37.25
C ASP A 78 4.74 -28.62 36.31
N PHE A 79 5.28 -27.47 36.73
CA PHE A 79 5.23 -26.21 35.95
C PHE A 79 6.48 -25.93 35.12
N ILE A 80 7.40 -26.90 34.98
CA ILE A 80 8.65 -26.72 34.24
C ILE A 80 8.41 -26.28 32.77
N PHE A 81 7.28 -26.66 32.17
CA PHE A 81 6.90 -26.26 30.84
C PHE A 81 6.63 -24.74 30.70
N ILE A 82 6.34 -24.03 31.81
CA ILE A 82 6.13 -22.58 31.82
C ILE A 82 7.42 -21.84 31.41
N TYR A 83 8.59 -22.36 31.76
CA TYR A 83 9.87 -21.77 31.31
C TYR A 83 10.01 -21.87 29.81
N ILE A 84 9.64 -23.03 29.20
CA ILE A 84 9.67 -23.23 27.74
C ILE A 84 8.66 -22.29 27.07
N LEU A 85 7.45 -22.18 27.63
CA LEU A 85 6.42 -21.29 27.15
C LEU A 85 6.89 -19.82 27.16
N SER A 86 7.47 -19.38 28.29
CA SER A 86 7.99 -18.01 28.45
C SER A 86 9.11 -17.73 27.44
N ALA A 87 10.04 -18.67 27.26
CA ALA A 87 11.10 -18.54 26.29
C ALA A 87 10.56 -18.40 24.86
N ASN A 88 9.57 -19.23 24.48
CA ASN A 88 8.93 -19.15 23.15
C ASN A 88 8.22 -17.81 22.92
N ILE A 89 7.51 -17.28 23.91
CA ILE A 89 6.85 -15.98 23.82
C ILE A 89 7.90 -14.86 23.63
N ILE A 90 8.97 -14.88 24.42
CA ILE A 90 10.04 -13.87 24.34
C ILE A 90 10.73 -13.92 22.97
N ILE A 91 11.08 -15.12 22.49
CA ILE A 91 11.73 -15.29 21.18
C ILE A 91 10.82 -14.79 20.06
N GLY A 92 9.54 -15.20 20.05
CA GLY A 92 8.55 -14.77 19.07
C GLY A 92 8.38 -13.24 19.05
N LEU A 93 8.29 -12.63 20.23
CA LEU A 93 8.16 -11.18 20.37
C LEU A 93 9.38 -10.45 19.81
N ILE A 94 10.60 -10.91 20.11
CA ILE A 94 11.84 -10.32 19.59
C ILE A 94 11.89 -10.44 18.05
N GLN A 95 11.51 -11.60 17.50
CA GLN A 95 11.49 -11.85 16.07
C GLN A 95 10.49 -10.93 15.36
N ASP A 96 9.26 -10.82 15.85
CA ASP A 96 8.21 -9.98 15.27
C ASP A 96 8.57 -8.48 15.34
N ILE A 97 9.14 -8.03 16.46
CA ILE A 97 9.59 -6.64 16.60
C ILE A 97 10.75 -6.33 15.63
N ARG A 98 11.71 -7.27 15.48
CA ARG A 98 12.82 -7.10 14.52
C ARG A 98 12.29 -7.06 13.08
N ALA A 99 11.42 -7.99 12.70
CA ALA A 99 10.81 -8.03 11.37
C ALA A 99 10.05 -6.73 11.07
N ARG A 100 9.27 -6.22 12.02
CA ARG A 100 8.58 -4.93 11.89
C ARG A 100 9.55 -3.77 11.67
N LYS A 101 10.61 -3.68 12.47
CA LYS A 101 11.61 -2.62 12.30
C LYS A 101 12.29 -2.66 10.93
N GLN A 102 12.54 -3.86 10.39
CA GLN A 102 13.10 -4.00 9.03
C GLN A 102 12.11 -3.52 7.97
N ILE A 103 10.83 -3.90 8.07
CA ILE A 103 9.79 -3.41 7.16
C ILE A 103 9.63 -1.89 7.23
N ASP A 104 9.68 -1.30 8.42
CA ASP A 104 9.55 0.15 8.60
C ASP A 104 10.76 0.90 7.99
N LYS A 105 11.99 0.34 8.08
CA LYS A 105 13.18 0.89 7.40
C LYS A 105 13.03 0.88 5.88
N LEU A 106 12.53 -0.23 5.31
CA LEU A 106 12.30 -0.33 3.86
C LEU A 106 11.26 0.67 3.36
N LYS A 107 10.23 0.98 4.16
CA LYS A 107 9.21 1.97 3.81
C LYS A 107 9.74 3.40 3.72
N LEU A 108 10.73 3.75 4.54
CA LEU A 108 11.36 5.08 4.48
C LEU A 108 12.14 5.31 3.18
N ILE A 109 12.64 4.23 2.58
CA ILE A 109 13.37 4.27 1.29
C ILE A 109 12.40 4.30 0.10
N SER A 110 11.14 3.92 0.31
CA SER A 110 10.16 3.68 -0.76
C SER A 110 9.16 4.82 -0.99
N ASP A 111 9.44 6.06 -0.55
CA ASP A 111 8.61 7.22 -0.91
C ASP A 111 9.27 7.94 -2.13
N PRO A 112 8.96 7.53 -3.37
CA PRO A 112 9.66 8.05 -4.54
C PRO A 112 9.39 9.55 -4.67
N ARG A 113 10.44 10.30 -4.95
CA ARG A 113 10.31 11.69 -5.35
C ARG A 113 9.88 11.77 -6.80
N ILE A 114 8.94 12.65 -7.07
CA ILE A 114 8.30 12.79 -8.37
C ILE A 114 8.47 14.24 -8.83
N ARG A 115 8.85 14.42 -10.10
CA ARG A 115 8.94 15.73 -10.71
C ARG A 115 7.56 16.17 -11.18
N VAL A 116 7.12 17.31 -10.72
CA VAL A 116 5.85 17.95 -11.10
C VAL A 116 6.11 19.33 -11.69
N VAL A 117 5.25 19.77 -12.58
CA VAL A 117 5.27 21.14 -13.11
C VAL A 117 4.23 21.94 -12.35
N ARG A 118 4.64 23.01 -11.65
CA ARG A 118 3.76 23.93 -10.94
C ARG A 118 4.29 25.36 -11.10
N ASN A 119 3.42 26.32 -11.34
CA ASN A 119 3.78 27.74 -11.61
C ASN A 119 4.85 27.92 -12.71
N GLY A 120 4.93 27.03 -13.69
CA GLY A 120 5.95 27.05 -14.74
C GLY A 120 7.31 26.47 -14.32
N GLU A 121 7.46 26.01 -13.10
CA GLU A 121 8.69 25.42 -12.58
C GLU A 121 8.57 23.92 -12.37
N VAL A 122 9.69 23.20 -12.52
CA VAL A 122 9.77 21.76 -12.24
C VAL A 122 10.22 21.58 -10.79
N LEU A 123 9.35 21.01 -9.97
CA LEU A 123 9.59 20.76 -8.55
C LEU A 123 9.66 19.27 -8.27
N GLU A 124 10.50 18.84 -7.33
CA GLU A 124 10.50 17.48 -6.81
C GLU A 124 9.67 17.39 -5.52
N VAL A 125 8.58 16.63 -5.57
CA VAL A 125 7.69 16.42 -4.44
C VAL A 125 7.61 14.94 -4.07
N ALA A 126 7.23 14.63 -2.84
CA ALA A 126 6.95 13.25 -2.45
C ALA A 126 5.69 12.75 -3.16
N SER A 127 5.65 11.47 -3.55
CA SER A 127 4.50 10.86 -4.24
C SER A 127 3.16 11.15 -3.55
N LYS A 128 3.14 11.21 -2.22
CA LYS A 128 1.95 11.52 -1.40
C LYS A 128 1.50 13.00 -1.46
N GLU A 129 2.33 13.89 -2.00
CA GLU A 129 2.05 15.34 -2.13
C GLU A 129 1.53 15.70 -3.51
N VAL A 130 1.57 14.75 -4.44
CA VAL A 130 0.96 14.89 -5.77
C VAL A 130 -0.55 14.99 -5.60
N VAL A 131 -1.16 15.95 -6.28
CA VAL A 131 -2.61 16.22 -6.21
C VAL A 131 -3.30 15.86 -7.52
N LEU A 132 -4.63 15.80 -7.48
CA LEU A 132 -5.46 15.63 -8.67
C LEU A 132 -5.21 16.76 -9.66
N ASP A 133 -5.14 16.45 -10.95
CA ASP A 133 -4.85 17.36 -12.07
C ASP A 133 -3.40 17.91 -12.11
N ASP A 134 -2.48 17.45 -11.25
CA ASP A 134 -1.06 17.80 -11.36
C ASP A 134 -0.47 17.36 -12.71
N ILE A 135 0.46 18.14 -13.24
CA ILE A 135 1.30 17.74 -14.37
C ILE A 135 2.57 17.10 -13.82
N VAL A 136 2.71 15.81 -14.05
CA VAL A 136 3.83 14.98 -13.59
C VAL A 136 4.75 14.65 -14.76
N ILE A 137 6.06 14.70 -14.56
CA ILE A 137 7.06 14.28 -15.54
C ILE A 137 7.49 12.84 -15.21
N PHE A 138 7.14 11.92 -16.07
CA PHE A 138 7.65 10.55 -15.99
C PHE A 138 8.78 10.35 -16.98
N SER A 139 9.82 9.65 -16.56
CA SER A 139 11.01 9.33 -17.34
C SER A 139 11.38 7.86 -17.15
N ASN A 140 12.30 7.38 -17.98
CA ASN A 140 12.83 6.02 -17.88
C ASN A 140 13.19 5.64 -16.43
N GLY A 141 12.77 4.44 -16.01
CA GLY A 141 12.96 3.89 -14.66
C GLY A 141 11.95 4.38 -13.62
N ASN A 142 11.07 5.34 -13.94
CA ASN A 142 10.04 5.77 -13.00
C ASN A 142 8.90 4.76 -12.90
N GLN A 143 8.41 4.55 -11.69
CA GLN A 143 7.13 3.90 -11.48
C GLN A 143 6.00 4.92 -11.59
N ILE A 144 4.93 4.57 -12.30
CA ILE A 144 3.72 5.38 -12.40
C ILE A 144 2.96 5.30 -11.09
N ILE A 145 2.85 6.44 -10.38
CA ILE A 145 2.31 6.51 -9.01
C ILE A 145 0.80 6.71 -8.93
N ALA A 146 0.19 7.17 -10.00
CA ALA A 146 -1.23 7.46 -10.09
C ALA A 146 -1.68 7.32 -11.55
N ASP A 147 -2.96 7.08 -11.80
CA ASP A 147 -3.45 7.00 -13.17
C ASP A 147 -3.43 8.40 -13.79
N ALA A 148 -2.94 8.47 -15.02
CA ALA A 148 -2.71 9.74 -15.69
C ALA A 148 -2.97 9.62 -17.21
N ILE A 149 -3.06 10.77 -17.86
CA ILE A 149 -3.12 10.90 -19.33
C ILE A 149 -1.85 11.59 -19.80
N VAL A 150 -1.23 11.06 -20.85
CA VAL A 150 -0.09 11.70 -21.50
C VAL A 150 -0.57 12.98 -22.17
N VAL A 151 0.00 14.13 -21.82
CA VAL A 151 -0.36 15.45 -22.38
C VAL A 151 0.74 16.03 -23.27
N ASP A 152 1.99 15.56 -23.12
CA ASP A 152 3.12 15.98 -23.92
C ASP A 152 4.22 14.91 -23.89
N GLY A 153 4.81 14.57 -25.04
CA GLY A 153 5.85 13.57 -25.16
C GLY A 153 5.35 12.14 -25.45
N THR A 154 6.23 11.16 -25.25
CA THR A 154 5.95 9.74 -25.53
C THR A 154 6.66 8.89 -24.49
N LEU A 155 5.99 7.83 -24.03
CA LEU A 155 6.50 6.85 -23.07
C LEU A 155 6.33 5.45 -23.64
N GLU A 156 7.26 4.60 -23.30
CA GLU A 156 7.09 3.14 -23.37
C GLU A 156 6.91 2.63 -21.95
N VAL A 157 5.81 1.92 -21.68
CA VAL A 157 5.47 1.46 -20.35
C VAL A 157 5.28 -0.05 -20.30
N ASN A 158 5.72 -0.66 -19.22
CA ASN A 158 5.49 -2.06 -18.91
C ASN A 158 4.32 -2.15 -17.91
N GLU A 159 3.22 -2.77 -18.34
CA GLU A 159 2.00 -2.94 -17.54
C GLU A 159 1.87 -4.35 -16.94
N SER A 160 2.96 -5.13 -16.87
CA SER A 160 2.94 -6.54 -16.45
C SER A 160 2.39 -6.75 -15.03
N LEU A 161 2.56 -5.81 -14.12
CA LEU A 161 2.00 -5.90 -12.77
C LEU A 161 0.45 -5.80 -12.76
N LEU A 162 -0.15 -5.27 -13.83
CA LEU A 162 -1.60 -5.09 -13.94
C LEU A 162 -2.23 -6.18 -14.81
N THR A 163 -1.59 -6.51 -15.92
CA THR A 163 -2.13 -7.43 -16.94
C THR A 163 -1.57 -8.84 -16.81
N GLY A 164 -0.41 -9.01 -16.19
CA GLY A 164 0.35 -10.26 -16.15
C GLY A 164 1.21 -10.49 -17.41
N GLU A 165 1.10 -9.64 -18.44
CA GLU A 165 1.83 -9.76 -19.70
C GLU A 165 3.05 -8.81 -19.71
N SER A 166 4.25 -9.34 -19.97
CA SER A 166 5.50 -8.57 -20.00
C SER A 166 5.74 -7.87 -21.33
N ILE A 167 4.71 -7.22 -21.88
CA ILE A 167 4.81 -6.50 -23.16
C ILE A 167 4.91 -5.00 -22.84
N ASN A 168 5.88 -4.34 -23.49
CA ASN A 168 6.00 -2.89 -23.43
C ASN A 168 5.03 -2.25 -24.42
N ILE A 169 4.31 -1.23 -23.97
CA ILE A 169 3.30 -0.52 -24.75
C ILE A 169 3.73 0.93 -24.92
N VAL A 170 3.76 1.40 -26.16
CA VAL A 170 4.04 2.81 -26.46
C VAL A 170 2.78 3.65 -26.18
N LYS A 171 2.91 4.66 -25.34
CA LYS A 171 1.88 5.63 -24.99
C LYS A 171 2.22 7.00 -25.55
N LYS A 172 1.28 7.58 -26.28
CA LYS A 172 1.37 8.89 -26.93
C LYS A 172 0.42 9.89 -26.28
N CYS A 173 0.49 11.13 -26.69
CA CYS A 173 -0.43 12.16 -26.23
C CYS A 173 -1.89 11.71 -26.41
N GLY A 174 -2.69 11.82 -25.33
CA GLY A 174 -4.07 11.35 -25.21
C GLY A 174 -4.22 9.95 -24.61
N ASP A 175 -3.15 9.14 -24.55
CA ASP A 175 -3.22 7.78 -24.02
C ASP A 175 -3.21 7.78 -22.49
N LYS A 176 -3.93 6.82 -21.91
CA LYS A 176 -3.95 6.58 -20.47
C LYS A 176 -2.79 5.71 -20.03
N ILE A 177 -2.19 6.07 -18.92
CA ILE A 177 -1.20 5.29 -18.18
C ILE A 177 -1.72 4.96 -16.79
N PHE A 178 -1.37 3.78 -16.30
CA PHE A 178 -1.96 3.25 -15.07
C PHE A 178 -0.93 3.13 -13.95
N SER A 179 -1.38 3.46 -12.75
CA SER A 179 -0.59 3.33 -11.53
C SER A 179 -0.12 1.89 -11.32
N GLY A 180 1.14 1.73 -10.94
CA GLY A 180 1.79 0.44 -10.78
C GLY A 180 2.63 0.00 -11.99
N SER A 181 2.43 0.57 -13.18
CA SER A 181 3.27 0.33 -14.36
C SER A 181 4.63 1.00 -14.21
N PHE A 182 5.61 0.55 -15.01
CA PHE A 182 6.95 1.11 -15.06
C PHE A 182 7.26 1.70 -16.42
N VAL A 183 7.90 2.87 -16.43
CA VAL A 183 8.42 3.47 -17.66
C VAL A 183 9.72 2.78 -18.03
N THR A 184 9.74 2.13 -19.19
CA THR A 184 10.92 1.42 -19.73
C THR A 184 11.74 2.30 -20.64
N SER A 185 11.12 3.28 -21.31
CA SER A 185 11.79 4.22 -22.20
C SER A 185 10.97 5.50 -22.39
N GLY A 186 11.64 6.57 -22.80
CA GLY A 186 10.99 7.84 -23.13
C GLY A 186 10.86 8.81 -21.96
N ASN A 187 10.21 9.95 -22.27
CA ASN A 187 9.92 11.02 -21.30
C ASN A 187 8.63 11.71 -21.73
N ALA A 188 7.71 11.90 -20.79
CA ALA A 188 6.46 12.61 -21.06
C ALA A 188 5.95 13.35 -19.84
N LYS A 189 5.18 14.41 -20.11
CA LYS A 189 4.36 15.10 -19.14
C LYS A 189 2.98 14.48 -19.14
N CYS A 190 2.48 14.14 -17.97
CA CYS A 190 1.22 13.44 -17.80
C CYS A 190 0.36 14.16 -16.78
N LYS A 191 -0.93 14.35 -17.09
CA LYS A 191 -1.90 14.94 -16.17
C LYS A 191 -2.50 13.83 -15.30
N ILE A 192 -2.49 14.00 -14.00
CA ILE A 192 -3.06 13.04 -13.05
C ILE A 192 -4.59 13.04 -13.14
N GLU A 193 -5.16 11.88 -13.42
CA GLU A 193 -6.61 11.67 -13.56
C GLU A 193 -7.26 11.00 -12.34
N SER A 194 -6.55 10.08 -11.68
CA SER A 194 -7.07 9.38 -10.51
C SER A 194 -5.98 9.20 -9.46
N ILE A 195 -6.36 9.38 -8.19
CA ILE A 195 -5.45 9.36 -7.05
C ILE A 195 -5.97 8.44 -5.94
N GLY A 196 -5.09 7.99 -5.06
CA GLY A 196 -5.45 7.25 -3.87
C GLY A 196 -6.21 5.95 -4.18
N LYS A 197 -7.43 5.80 -3.65
CA LYS A 197 -8.26 4.60 -3.79
C LYS A 197 -8.91 4.44 -5.18
N ASP A 198 -9.02 5.53 -5.92
CA ASP A 198 -9.70 5.55 -7.22
C ASP A 198 -8.79 5.12 -8.38
N ARG A 199 -7.50 4.85 -8.10
CA ARG A 199 -6.56 4.32 -9.08
C ARG A 199 -6.97 2.90 -9.51
N ASN A 200 -6.74 2.57 -10.76
CA ASN A 200 -7.05 1.24 -11.30
C ASN A 200 -6.38 0.10 -10.53
N ALA A 201 -5.12 0.25 -10.12
CA ALA A 201 -4.41 -0.74 -9.33
C ALA A 201 -5.11 -1.04 -7.99
N GLU A 202 -5.59 -0.02 -7.27
CA GLU A 202 -6.32 -0.17 -6.02
C GLU A 202 -7.71 -0.80 -6.23
N ARG A 203 -8.41 -0.45 -7.32
CA ARG A 203 -9.71 -1.04 -7.69
C ARG A 203 -9.57 -2.51 -8.06
N LEU A 204 -8.52 -2.89 -8.80
CA LEU A 204 -8.23 -4.29 -9.11
C LEU A 204 -7.87 -5.10 -7.86
N GLN A 205 -7.03 -4.55 -6.98
CA GLN A 205 -6.64 -5.19 -5.72
C GLN A 205 -7.83 -5.36 -4.78
N SER A 206 -8.73 -4.37 -4.69
CA SER A 206 -9.94 -4.47 -3.85
C SER A 206 -10.92 -5.53 -4.39
N LYS A 207 -11.08 -5.64 -5.71
CA LYS A 207 -11.87 -6.71 -6.33
C LYS A 207 -11.25 -8.09 -6.09
N ALA A 208 -9.92 -8.23 -6.23
CA ALA A 208 -9.22 -9.49 -5.98
C ALA A 208 -9.28 -9.92 -4.51
N SER A 209 -9.19 -8.98 -3.57
CA SER A 209 -9.30 -9.28 -2.13
C SER A 209 -10.74 -9.54 -1.66
N GLY A 210 -11.73 -9.04 -2.38
CA GLY A 210 -13.15 -9.34 -2.16
C GLY A 210 -13.59 -10.73 -2.66
N LEU A 211 -12.80 -11.35 -3.54
CA LEU A 211 -12.98 -12.75 -3.92
C LEU A 211 -12.59 -13.62 -2.70
N LYS A 212 -13.58 -14.17 -2.00
CA LYS A 212 -13.35 -15.18 -0.96
C LYS A 212 -12.44 -16.26 -1.57
N ARG A 213 -11.28 -16.50 -0.96
CA ARG A 213 -10.42 -17.64 -1.32
C ARG A 213 -11.34 -18.87 -1.35
N PRO A 214 -11.38 -19.65 -2.43
CA PRO A 214 -12.13 -20.89 -2.42
C PRO A 214 -11.59 -21.69 -1.22
N LYS A 215 -12.50 -22.14 -0.34
CA LYS A 215 -12.11 -23.01 0.77
C LYS A 215 -11.45 -24.22 0.12
N SER A 216 -10.16 -24.41 0.38
CA SER A 216 -9.44 -25.57 -0.10
C SER A 216 -10.21 -26.80 0.38
N GLU A 217 -10.64 -27.69 -0.54
CA GLU A 217 -11.30 -28.93 -0.20
C GLU A 217 -10.47 -29.77 0.77
N ILE A 218 -9.14 -29.65 0.70
CA ILE A 218 -8.18 -30.26 1.61
C ILE A 218 -8.40 -29.79 3.06
N LEU A 219 -8.60 -28.48 3.29
CA LEU A 219 -8.89 -27.94 4.62
C LEU A 219 -10.28 -28.37 5.14
N ALA A 220 -11.24 -28.52 4.26
CA ALA A 220 -12.57 -29.01 4.63
C ALA A 220 -12.53 -30.50 5.03
N THR A 221 -11.65 -31.28 4.41
CA THR A 221 -11.46 -32.71 4.73
C THR A 221 -10.74 -32.92 6.05
N ILE A 222 -9.72 -32.09 6.35
CA ILE A 222 -8.98 -32.15 7.63
C ILE A 222 -9.85 -31.77 8.84
N HIS A 223 -10.86 -30.90 8.66
CA HIS A 223 -11.78 -30.54 9.74
C HIS A 223 -12.89 -31.59 9.98
N ARG A 224 -12.95 -32.66 9.19
CA ARG A 224 -13.94 -33.74 9.28
C ARG A 224 -13.41 -35.01 9.93
N ILE A 225 -12.11 -35.06 10.22
CA ILE A 225 -11.44 -36.09 10.98
C ILE A 225 -11.20 -35.61 12.41
#